data_a06a69da55485fbe5b8b014981e3798c
#
_entry.id   a06a69da55485fbe5b8b014981e3798c
#
_cell.length_a   1.000
_cell.length_b   1.000
_cell.length_c   1.000
_cell.angle_alpha   90.00
_cell.angle_beta   90.00
_cell.angle_gamma   90.00
#
_symmetry.space_group_name_H-M   'P 1'
#
loop_
_entity.id
_entity.type
_entity.pdbx_description
1 polymer ?
#
loop_
_entity_poly.entity_id
_entity_poly.type
_entity_poly.pdbx_seq_one_letter_code
_entity_poly.pdbx_strand_id
1 'polypeptide(L)'
;MAFLNFRRNPDNALESGGRKVSQTAAEKNEITCPNCHRAVDAEKLAATLSCCPHCGHHFSVSARERINMICDRNSFVELFGDIVSKDPLQFHEYGQKLAKAQQASGENEAVICGTASIGGAKCAFFVMEGKFMMGSMGAAVGERITRLFEHAIEKRLPVVGYTVSGGARMQEGMFSLMQMAKVSGAVYKHSQAGLLYMPVLTGPTTGGVTASFAMEGDIILAEPGAHIGFAGARVIEQTTRKSLPKGFWS
;
A
#
# COMPACT_ATOMS: atom_id res chain seq x y z
N MET A 1 30.48 -49.12 -40.25
CA MET A 1 29.85 -48.15 -39.30
C MET A 1 29.00 -47.21 -40.14
N ALA A 2 27.68 -47.35 -40.02
CA ALA A 2 26.73 -46.58 -40.83
C ALA A 2 26.24 -45.41 -40.02
N PHE A 3 26.48 -44.19 -40.49
CA PHE A 3 25.91 -42.98 -39.92
C PHE A 3 24.46 -42.83 -40.39
N LEU A 4 23.52 -42.87 -39.43
CA LEU A 4 22.11 -42.58 -39.64
C LEU A 4 21.91 -41.10 -39.83
N ASN A 5 21.65 -40.65 -41.06
CA ASN A 5 21.17 -39.31 -41.38
C ASN A 5 19.71 -39.18 -40.95
N PHE A 6 19.46 -38.46 -39.86
CA PHE A 6 18.13 -37.95 -39.52
C PHE A 6 17.79 -36.79 -40.48
N ARG A 7 17.04 -37.07 -41.52
CA ARG A 7 16.37 -36.04 -42.33
C ARG A 7 15.25 -35.46 -41.48
N ARG A 8 15.36 -34.17 -41.12
CA ARG A 8 14.23 -33.38 -40.62
C ARG A 8 13.17 -33.33 -41.70
N ASN A 9 11.94 -33.71 -41.36
CA ASN A 9 10.77 -33.62 -42.22
C ASN A 9 10.34 -32.14 -42.28
N PRO A 10 10.34 -31.46 -43.45
CA PRO A 10 10.07 -30.00 -43.50
C PRO A 10 8.58 -29.63 -43.54
N ASP A 11 7.67 -30.60 -43.42
CA ASP A 11 6.23 -30.34 -43.57
C ASP A 11 5.47 -30.47 -42.24
N ASN A 12 5.87 -29.68 -41.25
CA ASN A 12 5.00 -29.47 -40.10
C ASN A 12 4.17 -28.20 -40.33
N ALA A 13 2.88 -28.38 -40.62
CA ALA A 13 1.92 -27.30 -40.89
C ALA A 13 1.80 -26.24 -39.79
N LEU A 14 2.42 -26.47 -38.61
CA LEU A 14 2.52 -25.52 -37.52
C LEU A 14 3.71 -24.55 -37.65
N GLU A 15 4.72 -24.90 -38.48
CA GLU A 15 5.88 -24.02 -38.69
C GLU A 15 5.75 -23.13 -39.94
N SER A 16 4.84 -23.44 -40.87
CA SER A 16 4.59 -22.64 -42.07
C SER A 16 3.48 -21.59 -41.92
N GLY A 17 2.79 -21.54 -40.79
CA GLY A 17 1.78 -20.55 -40.49
C GLY A 17 2.37 -19.25 -39.97
N GLY A 18 3.11 -18.55 -40.83
CA GLY A 18 3.42 -17.14 -40.58
C GLY A 18 2.12 -16.32 -40.43
N ARG A 19 1.58 -16.24 -39.22
CA ARG A 19 0.49 -15.34 -38.89
C ARG A 19 1.03 -13.93 -39.15
N LYS A 20 0.57 -13.31 -40.23
CA LYS A 20 0.73 -11.84 -40.41
C LYS A 20 0.14 -11.19 -39.17
N VAL A 21 1.00 -10.77 -38.25
CA VAL A 21 0.61 -9.88 -37.18
C VAL A 21 0.18 -8.60 -37.87
N SER A 22 -1.12 -8.36 -37.93
CA SER A 22 -1.64 -7.08 -38.34
C SER A 22 -1.16 -6.07 -37.29
N GLN A 23 -0.19 -5.25 -37.66
CA GLN A 23 0.16 -4.04 -36.94
C GLN A 23 -1.02 -3.09 -37.06
N THR A 24 -1.99 -3.18 -36.16
CA THR A 24 -2.94 -2.10 -35.79
C THR A 24 -3.86 -2.61 -34.69
N ALA A 25 -3.32 -2.72 -33.49
CA ALA A 25 -4.08 -2.49 -32.28
C ALA A 25 -3.13 -1.71 -31.37
N ALA A 26 -3.31 -0.42 -31.26
CA ALA A 26 -2.85 0.31 -30.10
C ALA A 26 -3.33 -0.53 -28.91
N GLU A 27 -2.41 -1.02 -28.06
CA GLU A 27 -2.77 -1.73 -26.85
C GLU A 27 -3.69 -0.77 -26.09
N LYS A 28 -4.96 -1.09 -26.06
CA LYS A 28 -5.92 -0.35 -25.25
C LYS A 28 -5.52 -0.62 -23.82
N ASN A 29 -4.92 0.37 -23.17
CA ASN A 29 -4.61 0.38 -21.74
C ASN A 29 -5.93 0.47 -20.95
N GLU A 30 -6.83 -0.51 -21.15
CA GLU A 30 -8.13 -0.58 -20.49
C GLU A 30 -8.02 -1.46 -19.24
N ILE A 31 -8.43 -0.92 -18.11
CA ILE A 31 -8.48 -1.60 -16.82
C ILE A 31 -9.95 -1.91 -16.51
N THR A 32 -10.27 -3.16 -16.21
CA THR A 32 -11.64 -3.53 -15.80
C THR A 32 -11.87 -3.15 -14.34
N CYS A 33 -12.91 -2.36 -14.08
CA CYS A 33 -13.30 -2.00 -12.71
C CYS A 33 -13.81 -3.24 -11.95
N PRO A 34 -13.25 -3.57 -10.78
CA PRO A 34 -13.66 -4.75 -10.02
C PRO A 34 -15.08 -4.64 -9.45
N ASN A 35 -15.62 -3.43 -9.31
CA ASN A 35 -16.95 -3.20 -8.74
C ASN A 35 -18.05 -3.23 -9.81
N CYS A 36 -17.92 -2.43 -10.87
CA CYS A 36 -18.96 -2.32 -11.91
C CYS A 36 -18.67 -3.12 -13.18
N HIS A 37 -17.51 -3.80 -13.26
CA HIS A 37 -17.03 -4.62 -14.38
C HIS A 37 -16.94 -3.91 -15.73
N ARG A 38 -16.98 -2.58 -15.76
CA ARG A 38 -16.79 -1.79 -16.98
C ARG A 38 -15.30 -1.56 -17.24
N ALA A 39 -14.92 -1.54 -18.50
CA ALA A 39 -13.59 -1.13 -18.93
C ALA A 39 -13.41 0.37 -18.72
N VAL A 40 -12.26 0.77 -18.18
CA VAL A 40 -11.85 2.14 -17.94
C VAL A 40 -10.49 2.35 -18.57
N ASP A 41 -10.36 3.37 -19.35
CA ASP A 41 -9.09 3.80 -19.92
C ASP A 41 -8.16 4.32 -18.83
N ALA A 42 -6.86 3.91 -18.88
CA ALA A 42 -5.88 4.27 -17.84
C ALA A 42 -5.66 5.79 -17.72
N GLU A 43 -5.74 6.54 -18.83
CA GLU A 43 -5.60 7.99 -18.80
C GLU A 43 -6.81 8.65 -18.11
N LYS A 44 -8.02 8.14 -18.38
CA LYS A 44 -9.24 8.60 -17.69
C LYS A 44 -9.19 8.27 -16.21
N LEU A 45 -8.66 7.09 -15.85
CA LEU A 45 -8.50 6.70 -14.46
C LEU A 45 -7.51 7.62 -13.74
N ALA A 46 -6.40 7.97 -14.38
CA ALA A 46 -5.44 8.94 -13.84
C ALA A 46 -6.08 10.34 -13.66
N ALA A 47 -6.87 10.80 -14.63
CA ALA A 47 -7.57 12.08 -14.55
C ALA A 47 -8.62 12.14 -13.43
N THR A 48 -9.17 11.00 -13.01
CA THR A 48 -10.13 10.87 -11.90
C THR A 48 -9.49 10.45 -10.58
N LEU A 49 -8.18 10.64 -10.42
CA LEU A 49 -7.41 10.28 -9.22
C LEU A 49 -7.62 8.82 -8.81
N SER A 50 -7.56 7.91 -9.77
CA SER A 50 -7.79 6.47 -9.58
C SER A 50 -9.17 6.09 -9.05
N CYS A 51 -10.18 6.93 -9.31
CA CYS A 51 -11.59 6.60 -9.08
C CYS A 51 -12.28 6.18 -10.37
N CYS A 52 -13.06 5.11 -10.33
CA CYS A 52 -13.82 4.67 -11.49
C CYS A 52 -14.81 5.75 -11.94
N PRO A 53 -14.75 6.25 -13.18
CA PRO A 53 -15.66 7.29 -13.65
C PRO A 53 -17.11 6.82 -13.78
N HIS A 54 -17.36 5.50 -13.71
CA HIS A 54 -18.70 4.92 -13.86
C HIS A 54 -19.42 4.65 -12.54
N CYS A 55 -18.68 4.34 -11.48
CA CYS A 55 -19.28 3.92 -10.20
C CYS A 55 -18.58 4.50 -8.96
N GLY A 56 -17.57 5.33 -9.13
CA GLY A 56 -16.85 5.94 -8.01
C GLY A 56 -15.94 4.98 -7.22
N HIS A 57 -15.79 3.72 -7.65
CA HIS A 57 -14.91 2.77 -6.97
C HIS A 57 -13.47 3.28 -6.94
N HIS A 58 -12.85 3.30 -5.76
CA HIS A 58 -11.46 3.67 -5.56
C HIS A 58 -10.54 2.49 -5.88
N PHE A 59 -9.67 2.65 -6.86
CA PHE A 59 -8.65 1.64 -7.16
C PHE A 59 -7.49 1.72 -6.15
N SER A 60 -6.83 0.59 -5.94
CA SER A 60 -5.61 0.57 -5.14
C SER A 60 -4.52 1.40 -5.80
N VAL A 61 -3.91 2.29 -5.02
CA VAL A 61 -2.86 3.22 -5.44
C VAL A 61 -1.60 2.92 -4.65
N SER A 62 -0.44 2.91 -5.31
CA SER A 62 0.85 2.77 -4.63
C SER A 62 1.17 4.03 -3.81
N ALA A 63 2.07 3.88 -2.84
CA ALA A 63 2.46 5.00 -2.00
C ALA A 63 3.06 6.17 -2.81
N ARG A 64 3.90 5.89 -3.81
CA ARG A 64 4.49 6.94 -4.68
C ARG A 64 3.45 7.65 -5.54
N GLU A 65 2.50 6.90 -6.11
CA GLU A 65 1.38 7.51 -6.84
C GLU A 65 0.54 8.40 -5.93
N ARG A 66 0.27 7.96 -4.69
CA ARG A 66 -0.48 8.76 -3.69
C ARG A 66 0.26 10.05 -3.34
N ILE A 67 1.56 10.01 -3.14
CA ILE A 67 2.38 11.20 -2.90
C ILE A 67 2.25 12.17 -4.08
N ASN A 68 2.36 11.68 -5.32
CA ASN A 68 2.24 12.51 -6.52
C ASN A 68 0.85 13.10 -6.73
N MET A 69 -0.20 12.42 -6.25
CA MET A 69 -1.59 12.90 -6.36
C MET A 69 -1.92 14.00 -5.34
N ILE A 70 -1.37 13.90 -4.14
CA ILE A 70 -1.80 14.70 -2.99
C ILE A 70 -0.86 15.87 -2.71
N CYS A 71 0.46 15.65 -2.83
CA CYS A 71 1.44 16.67 -2.52
C CYS A 71 1.61 17.66 -3.68
N ASP A 72 1.87 18.90 -3.35
CA ASP A 72 2.22 19.91 -4.33
C ASP A 72 3.45 19.46 -5.12
N ARG A 73 3.50 19.79 -6.40
CA ARG A 73 4.57 19.35 -7.30
C ARG A 73 5.96 19.67 -6.75
N ASN A 74 6.83 18.65 -6.69
CA ASN A 74 8.21 18.75 -6.18
C ASN A 74 8.34 19.20 -4.72
N SER A 75 7.28 19.13 -3.92
CA SER A 75 7.33 19.52 -2.51
C SER A 75 7.73 18.39 -1.57
N PHE A 76 7.57 17.12 -1.97
CA PHE A 76 7.86 15.98 -1.13
C PHE A 76 9.36 15.74 -0.98
N VAL A 77 9.81 15.69 0.27
CA VAL A 77 11.19 15.34 0.65
C VAL A 77 11.12 14.12 1.57
N GLU A 78 11.64 12.99 1.11
CA GLU A 78 11.64 11.73 1.88
C GLU A 78 12.58 11.81 3.07
N LEU A 79 12.15 11.29 4.22
CA LEU A 79 12.89 11.16 5.45
C LEU A 79 12.90 9.70 5.92
N PHE A 80 13.97 9.29 6.60
CA PHE A 80 14.07 7.98 7.27
C PHE A 80 14.00 6.76 6.32
N GLY A 81 14.29 6.93 5.03
CA GLY A 81 14.26 5.86 4.03
C GLY A 81 15.34 4.78 4.25
N ASP A 82 16.36 5.08 5.06
CA ASP A 82 17.44 4.18 5.47
C ASP A 82 17.02 3.18 6.58
N ILE A 83 15.91 3.44 7.28
CA ILE A 83 15.38 2.54 8.32
C ILE A 83 14.63 1.40 7.65
N VAL A 84 15.20 0.21 7.70
CA VAL A 84 14.65 -0.99 7.06
C VAL A 84 14.43 -2.10 8.06
N SER A 85 13.46 -2.97 7.78
CA SER A 85 13.21 -4.15 8.59
C SER A 85 14.43 -5.07 8.63
N LYS A 86 14.67 -5.58 9.84
CA LYS A 86 15.64 -6.64 10.14
C LYS A 86 14.87 -7.87 10.60
N ASP A 87 15.51 -9.02 10.58
CA ASP A 87 14.92 -10.26 11.09
C ASP A 87 15.48 -10.58 12.50
N PRO A 88 14.99 -9.92 13.56
CA PRO A 88 15.54 -10.09 14.91
C PRO A 88 15.21 -11.46 15.52
N LEU A 89 14.18 -12.13 15.00
CA LEU A 89 13.73 -13.43 15.49
C LEU A 89 14.21 -14.60 14.63
N GLN A 90 14.95 -14.34 13.55
CA GLN A 90 15.36 -15.33 12.56
C GLN A 90 14.17 -16.20 12.10
N PHE A 91 13.05 -15.52 11.80
CA PHE A 91 11.82 -16.19 11.41
C PHE A 91 11.98 -16.88 10.05
N HIS A 92 11.52 -18.11 9.96
CA HIS A 92 11.67 -18.93 8.76
C HIS A 92 11.21 -18.18 7.49
N GLU A 93 12.07 -18.12 6.49
CA GLU A 93 11.86 -17.45 5.19
C GLU A 93 11.55 -15.93 5.25
N TYR A 94 11.68 -15.27 6.41
CA TYR A 94 11.30 -13.86 6.49
C TYR A 94 12.20 -12.96 5.64
N GLY A 95 13.51 -13.17 5.63
CA GLY A 95 14.43 -12.43 4.76
C GLY A 95 14.08 -12.54 3.28
N GLN A 96 13.67 -13.74 2.82
CA GLN A 96 13.22 -13.94 1.42
C GLN A 96 11.89 -13.20 1.13
N LYS A 97 10.96 -13.18 2.10
CA LYS A 97 9.70 -12.46 1.99
C LYS A 97 9.92 -10.94 1.92
N LEU A 98 10.86 -10.41 2.71
CA LEU A 98 11.28 -9.00 2.65
C LEU A 98 11.85 -8.65 1.27
N ALA A 99 12.79 -9.45 0.75
CA ALA A 99 13.38 -9.20 -0.56
C ALA A 99 12.33 -9.24 -1.69
N LYS A 100 11.39 -10.19 -1.66
CA LYS A 100 10.27 -10.26 -2.61
C LYS A 100 9.35 -9.05 -2.48
N ALA A 101 9.07 -8.58 -1.26
CA ALA A 101 8.23 -7.41 -1.03
C ALA A 101 8.89 -6.13 -1.56
N GLN A 102 10.19 -5.96 -1.34
CA GLN A 102 10.98 -4.86 -1.90
C GLN A 102 10.94 -4.86 -3.43
N GLN A 103 11.15 -6.01 -4.05
CA GLN A 103 11.09 -6.13 -5.51
C GLN A 103 9.68 -5.82 -6.06
N ALA A 104 8.63 -6.31 -5.40
CA ALA A 104 7.24 -6.16 -5.86
C ALA A 104 6.70 -4.73 -5.68
N SER A 105 7.12 -4.02 -4.63
CA SER A 105 6.68 -2.66 -4.33
C SER A 105 7.60 -1.58 -4.89
N GLY A 106 8.88 -1.90 -5.09
CA GLY A 106 9.93 -0.92 -5.38
C GLY A 106 10.36 -0.09 -4.16
N GLU A 107 9.85 -0.46 -2.96
CA GLU A 107 10.10 0.29 -1.72
C GLU A 107 10.94 -0.51 -0.73
N ASN A 108 11.68 0.20 0.11
CA ASN A 108 12.51 -0.43 1.14
C ASN A 108 11.69 -0.92 2.35
N GLU A 109 10.46 -0.38 2.55
CA GLU A 109 9.58 -0.73 3.67
C GLU A 109 8.13 -0.37 3.35
N ALA A 110 7.18 -0.88 4.16
CA ALA A 110 5.74 -0.70 3.99
C ALA A 110 5.22 0.71 4.34
N VAL A 111 6.08 1.69 4.49
CA VAL A 111 5.72 3.10 4.67
C VAL A 111 6.80 4.02 4.11
N ILE A 112 6.37 5.08 3.46
CA ILE A 112 7.21 6.20 3.04
C ILE A 112 6.85 7.38 3.93
N CYS A 113 7.86 8.01 4.51
CA CYS A 113 7.72 9.17 5.40
C CYS A 113 8.50 10.36 4.83
N GLY A 114 8.02 11.56 5.04
CA GLY A 114 8.70 12.76 4.58
C GLY A 114 7.99 14.05 5.00
N THR A 115 8.44 15.16 4.45
CA THR A 115 7.75 16.44 4.51
C THR A 115 7.21 16.81 3.15
N ALA A 116 6.08 17.50 3.10
CA ALA A 116 5.45 17.94 1.86
C ALA A 116 4.73 19.28 2.06
N SER A 117 4.22 19.82 0.96
CA SER A 117 3.17 20.84 0.99
C SER A 117 1.92 20.27 0.33
N ILE A 118 0.76 20.62 0.86
CA ILE A 118 -0.56 20.29 0.30
C ILE A 118 -1.33 21.60 0.19
N GLY A 119 -1.62 22.04 -1.04
CA GLY A 119 -2.26 23.34 -1.27
C GLY A 119 -1.48 24.52 -0.68
N GLY A 120 -0.15 24.47 -0.70
CA GLY A 120 0.75 25.47 -0.10
C GLY A 120 1.00 25.31 1.41
N ALA A 121 0.20 24.50 2.13
CA ALA A 121 0.39 24.26 3.56
C ALA A 121 1.43 23.16 3.80
N LYS A 122 2.48 23.47 4.56
CA LYS A 122 3.54 22.49 4.91
C LYS A 122 3.03 21.47 5.94
N CYS A 123 3.37 20.20 5.75
CA CYS A 123 3.05 19.11 6.66
C CYS A 123 4.16 18.06 6.71
N ALA A 124 4.20 17.30 7.78
CA ALA A 124 4.82 15.98 7.80
C ALA A 124 3.83 14.98 7.18
N PHE A 125 4.32 14.09 6.34
CA PHE A 125 3.47 13.26 5.50
C PHE A 125 3.95 11.82 5.48
N PHE A 126 3.06 10.85 5.67
CA PHE A 126 3.38 9.45 5.47
C PHE A 126 2.33 8.73 4.64
N VAL A 127 2.76 7.75 3.88
CA VAL A 127 1.89 6.86 3.11
C VAL A 127 2.36 5.43 3.29
N MET A 128 1.46 4.56 3.70
CA MET A 128 1.74 3.13 3.78
C MET A 128 1.62 2.47 2.40
N GLU A 129 2.46 1.46 2.14
CA GLU A 129 2.52 0.73 0.87
C GLU A 129 1.92 -0.67 1.00
N GLY A 130 0.75 -0.86 0.40
CA GLY A 130 0.02 -2.12 0.48
C GLY A 130 0.70 -3.29 -0.24
N LYS A 131 1.48 -3.03 -1.29
CA LYS A 131 2.23 -4.07 -2.01
C LYS A 131 3.40 -4.63 -1.20
N PHE A 132 3.90 -3.87 -0.21
CA PHE A 132 4.92 -4.35 0.71
C PHE A 132 4.28 -5.14 1.85
N MET A 133 4.23 -6.46 1.74
CA MET A 133 3.66 -7.38 2.76
C MET A 133 2.28 -6.94 3.29
N MET A 134 1.38 -6.50 2.40
CA MET A 134 0.04 -5.97 2.73
C MET A 134 0.07 -4.73 3.65
N GLY A 135 1.10 -3.90 3.57
CA GLY A 135 1.23 -2.74 4.44
C GLY A 135 1.42 -3.08 5.92
N SER A 136 1.88 -4.30 6.25
CA SER A 136 1.98 -4.74 7.65
C SER A 136 3.00 -3.92 8.44
N MET A 137 2.60 -3.55 9.65
CA MET A 137 3.41 -2.77 10.58
C MET A 137 4.46 -3.64 11.25
N GLY A 138 5.73 -3.53 10.82
CA GLY A 138 6.91 -4.05 11.49
C GLY A 138 7.61 -2.98 12.33
N ALA A 139 8.73 -3.36 12.95
CA ALA A 139 9.55 -2.46 13.77
C ALA A 139 10.04 -1.23 12.99
N ALA A 140 10.45 -1.40 11.74
CA ALA A 140 10.90 -0.30 10.89
C ALA A 140 9.76 0.66 10.52
N VAL A 141 8.56 0.14 10.23
CA VAL A 141 7.37 0.97 9.97
C VAL A 141 7.06 1.84 11.19
N GLY A 142 6.99 1.23 12.38
CA GLY A 142 6.73 1.97 13.61
C GLY A 142 7.81 3.00 13.93
N GLU A 143 9.10 2.66 13.69
CA GLU A 143 10.20 3.60 13.86
C GLU A 143 10.10 4.79 12.91
N ARG A 144 9.88 4.56 11.61
CA ARG A 144 9.74 5.63 10.62
C ARG A 144 8.61 6.60 11.00
N ILE A 145 7.43 6.07 11.35
CA ILE A 145 6.27 6.90 11.71
C ILE A 145 6.54 7.64 13.03
N THR A 146 7.12 6.98 14.03
CA THR A 146 7.49 7.62 15.31
C THR A 146 8.42 8.81 15.07
N ARG A 147 9.50 8.61 14.31
CA ARG A 147 10.45 9.69 13.99
C ARG A 147 9.83 10.80 13.17
N LEU A 148 8.85 10.48 12.32
CA LEU A 148 8.12 11.50 11.59
C LEU A 148 7.31 12.39 12.55
N PHE A 149 6.62 11.82 13.54
CA PHE A 149 5.91 12.59 14.56
C PHE A 149 6.87 13.43 15.41
N GLU A 150 8.02 12.87 15.80
CA GLU A 150 9.04 13.61 16.55
C GLU A 150 9.58 14.80 15.71
N HIS A 151 9.87 14.57 14.43
CA HIS A 151 10.26 15.63 13.49
C HIS A 151 9.15 16.69 13.33
N ALA A 152 7.89 16.25 13.24
CA ALA A 152 6.75 17.15 13.12
C ALA A 152 6.59 18.05 14.37
N ILE A 153 6.81 17.52 15.57
CA ILE A 153 6.84 18.31 16.82
C ILE A 153 7.95 19.37 16.76
N GLU A 154 9.17 18.95 16.39
CA GLU A 154 10.33 19.83 16.30
C GLU A 154 10.13 20.99 15.31
N LYS A 155 9.53 20.69 14.15
CA LYS A 155 9.26 21.66 13.08
C LYS A 155 7.90 22.34 13.20
N ARG A 156 7.10 22.00 14.21
CA ARG A 156 5.72 22.48 14.42
C ARG A 156 4.84 22.28 13.18
N LEU A 157 4.87 21.07 12.62
CA LEU A 157 4.10 20.69 11.43
C LEU A 157 2.87 19.85 11.83
N PRO A 158 1.73 20.01 11.14
CA PRO A 158 0.68 19.01 11.17
C PRO A 158 1.16 17.71 10.53
N VAL A 159 0.57 16.58 10.92
CA VAL A 159 0.84 15.28 10.26
C VAL A 159 -0.38 14.87 9.44
N VAL A 160 -0.15 14.48 8.20
CA VAL A 160 -1.15 13.84 7.34
C VAL A 160 -0.64 12.44 7.00
N GLY A 161 -1.46 11.40 7.22
CA GLY A 161 -1.05 10.03 7.02
C GLY A 161 -2.06 9.20 6.24
N TYR A 162 -1.62 8.50 5.20
CA TYR A 162 -2.45 7.54 4.47
C TYR A 162 -2.13 6.13 4.95
N THR A 163 -3.15 5.43 5.46
CA THR A 163 -2.99 4.09 6.00
C THR A 163 -3.54 3.04 5.05
N VAL A 164 -2.78 1.97 4.86
CA VAL A 164 -3.20 0.70 4.25
C VAL A 164 -2.45 -0.41 4.95
N SER A 165 -3.16 -1.35 5.60
CA SER A 165 -2.47 -2.37 6.39
C SER A 165 -3.34 -3.60 6.68
N GLY A 166 -2.71 -4.78 6.60
CA GLY A 166 -3.25 -6.01 7.17
C GLY A 166 -3.04 -6.15 8.69
N GLY A 167 -2.40 -5.16 9.35
CA GLY A 167 -2.13 -5.16 10.79
C GLY A 167 -0.66 -5.34 11.16
N ALA A 168 -0.37 -5.85 12.36
CA ALA A 168 0.98 -6.09 12.84
C ALA A 168 1.68 -7.19 12.04
N ARG A 169 2.98 -7.03 11.78
CA ARG A 169 3.81 -7.99 11.01
C ARG A 169 4.11 -9.22 11.84
N MET A 170 3.46 -10.33 11.53
CA MET A 170 3.54 -11.58 12.32
C MET A 170 4.97 -12.12 12.47
N GLN A 171 5.82 -11.96 11.45
CA GLN A 171 7.19 -12.45 11.43
C GLN A 171 8.09 -11.74 12.46
N GLU A 172 7.70 -10.57 12.92
CA GLU A 172 8.43 -9.80 13.94
C GLU A 172 7.84 -9.97 15.35
N GLY A 173 6.79 -10.78 15.51
CA GLY A 173 6.21 -11.15 16.81
C GLY A 173 5.91 -9.93 17.69
N MET A 174 6.38 -9.96 18.94
CA MET A 174 6.17 -8.87 19.91
C MET A 174 6.76 -7.53 19.47
N PHE A 175 7.84 -7.53 18.68
CA PHE A 175 8.42 -6.27 18.17
C PHE A 175 7.42 -5.48 17.32
N SER A 176 6.62 -6.17 16.50
CA SER A 176 5.57 -5.52 15.71
C SER A 176 4.41 -5.04 16.58
N LEU A 177 4.00 -5.81 17.58
CA LEU A 177 2.92 -5.40 18.49
C LEU A 177 3.28 -4.17 19.32
N MET A 178 4.53 -4.09 19.79
CA MET A 178 5.01 -2.93 20.55
C MET A 178 5.04 -1.63 19.74
N GLN A 179 5.02 -1.71 18.41
CA GLN A 179 4.93 -0.51 17.57
C GLN A 179 3.60 0.22 17.72
N MET A 180 2.51 -0.48 18.04
CA MET A 180 1.22 0.16 18.36
C MET A 180 1.40 1.19 19.48
N ALA A 181 1.89 0.74 20.64
CA ALA A 181 2.11 1.62 21.79
C ALA A 181 3.15 2.72 21.51
N LYS A 182 4.21 2.38 20.75
CA LYS A 182 5.27 3.34 20.41
C LYS A 182 4.75 4.49 19.55
N VAL A 183 4.02 4.17 18.47
CA VAL A 183 3.47 5.18 17.57
C VAL A 183 2.37 5.98 18.26
N SER A 184 1.46 5.34 19.02
CA SER A 184 0.44 6.02 19.82
C SER A 184 1.06 7.02 20.83
N GLY A 185 2.18 6.63 21.44
CA GLY A 185 2.93 7.54 22.31
C GLY A 185 3.49 8.77 21.60
N ALA A 186 3.91 8.62 20.33
CA ALA A 186 4.37 9.74 19.52
C ALA A 186 3.20 10.63 19.06
N VAL A 187 2.06 10.03 18.67
CA VAL A 187 0.82 10.76 18.37
C VAL A 187 0.37 11.58 19.57
N TYR A 188 0.37 10.98 20.78
CA TYR A 188 0.01 11.69 22.01
C TYR A 188 0.92 12.90 22.25
N LYS A 189 2.24 12.77 22.14
CA LYS A 189 3.17 13.89 22.30
C LYS A 189 2.93 14.99 21.26
N HIS A 190 2.61 14.62 20.02
CA HIS A 190 2.28 15.56 18.95
C HIS A 190 1.01 16.34 19.25
N SER A 191 -0.03 15.66 19.74
CA SER A 191 -1.27 16.28 20.20
C SER A 191 -1.04 17.22 21.40
N GLN A 192 -0.20 16.84 22.39
CA GLN A 192 0.18 17.69 23.50
C GLN A 192 0.95 18.95 23.05
N ALA A 193 1.62 18.92 21.92
CA ALA A 193 2.24 20.09 21.29
C ALA A 193 1.23 21.00 20.58
N GLY A 194 -0.06 20.67 20.58
CA GLY A 194 -1.14 21.42 19.94
C GLY A 194 -1.09 21.36 18.41
N LEU A 195 -0.65 20.24 17.85
CA LEU A 195 -0.47 20.04 16.41
C LEU A 195 -1.52 19.07 15.88
N LEU A 196 -2.02 19.35 14.67
CA LEU A 196 -3.07 18.57 14.01
C LEU A 196 -2.51 17.25 13.43
N TYR A 197 -3.20 16.14 13.72
CA TYR A 197 -3.00 14.87 13.04
C TYR A 197 -4.25 14.45 12.26
N MET A 198 -4.09 14.19 10.95
CA MET A 198 -5.16 13.79 10.06
C MET A 198 -4.82 12.49 9.33
N PRO A 199 -5.23 11.32 9.84
CA PRO A 199 -5.15 10.06 9.10
C PRO A 199 -6.26 9.97 8.04
N VAL A 200 -5.91 9.42 6.89
CA VAL A 200 -6.81 9.04 5.81
C VAL A 200 -6.76 7.53 5.68
N LEU A 201 -7.85 6.87 6.01
CA LEU A 201 -7.95 5.42 6.02
C LEU A 201 -8.28 4.92 4.62
N THR A 202 -7.41 4.09 4.05
CA THR A 202 -7.63 3.45 2.76
C THR A 202 -7.83 1.94 2.91
N GLY A 203 -8.25 1.26 1.87
CA GLY A 203 -8.59 -0.16 1.97
C GLY A 203 -7.44 -1.11 1.61
N PRO A 204 -7.16 -2.12 2.46
CA PRO A 204 -7.67 -2.31 3.82
C PRO A 204 -6.85 -1.57 4.88
N THR A 205 -7.49 -1.12 5.95
CA THR A 205 -6.80 -0.68 7.18
C THR A 205 -7.34 -1.51 8.35
N THR A 206 -6.56 -2.48 8.83
CA THR A 206 -7.04 -3.48 9.79
C THR A 206 -6.03 -3.79 10.89
N GLY A 207 -6.47 -4.54 11.89
CA GLY A 207 -5.65 -5.09 12.96
C GLY A 207 -4.99 -4.04 13.86
N GLY A 208 -3.72 -4.23 14.14
CA GLY A 208 -2.94 -3.36 15.04
C GLY A 208 -2.83 -1.92 14.56
N VAL A 209 -2.88 -1.66 13.25
CA VAL A 209 -2.84 -0.30 12.69
C VAL A 209 -4.15 0.44 12.99
N THR A 210 -5.31 -0.20 12.78
CA THR A 210 -6.61 0.37 13.16
C THR A 210 -6.72 0.54 14.68
N ALA A 211 -6.22 -0.43 15.46
CA ALA A 211 -6.28 -0.38 16.93
C ALA A 211 -5.24 0.58 17.55
N SER A 212 -4.59 1.42 16.76
CA SER A 212 -3.61 2.41 17.21
C SER A 212 -3.69 3.68 16.35
N PHE A 213 -2.59 4.15 15.87
CA PHE A 213 -2.42 5.47 15.24
C PHE A 213 -3.39 5.79 14.10
N ALA A 214 -3.95 4.80 13.39
CA ALA A 214 -4.90 5.09 12.32
C ALA A 214 -6.23 5.68 12.83
N MET A 215 -6.61 5.39 14.08
CA MET A 215 -7.84 5.86 14.71
C MET A 215 -7.61 6.91 15.81
N GLU A 216 -6.40 7.47 15.90
CA GLU A 216 -6.01 8.45 16.92
C GLU A 216 -5.88 9.89 16.38
N GLY A 217 -6.38 10.14 15.17
CA GLY A 217 -6.35 11.47 14.57
C GLY A 217 -7.39 12.44 15.14
N ASP A 218 -7.09 13.73 15.08
CA ASP A 218 -8.04 14.80 15.40
C ASP A 218 -9.19 14.87 14.37
N ILE A 219 -8.85 14.61 13.09
CA ILE A 219 -9.81 14.49 11.98
C ILE A 219 -9.49 13.21 11.23
N ILE A 220 -10.41 12.26 11.23
CA ILE A 220 -10.23 10.98 10.55
C ILE A 220 -11.04 11.00 9.26
N LEU A 221 -10.38 10.79 8.13
CA LEU A 221 -11.00 10.63 6.82
C LEU A 221 -10.90 9.17 6.39
N ALA A 222 -11.82 8.75 5.53
CA ALA A 222 -11.78 7.41 4.93
C ALA A 222 -12.17 7.47 3.45
N GLU A 223 -11.52 6.67 2.62
CA GLU A 223 -11.98 6.45 1.25
C GLU A 223 -13.29 5.65 1.27
N PRO A 224 -14.29 6.05 0.45
CA PRO A 224 -15.52 5.28 0.30
C PRO A 224 -15.24 3.82 -0.07
N GLY A 225 -15.89 2.88 0.63
CA GLY A 225 -15.70 1.45 0.42
C GLY A 225 -14.39 0.88 0.98
N ALA A 226 -13.60 1.66 1.70
CA ALA A 226 -12.41 1.16 2.37
C ALA A 226 -12.77 0.15 3.46
N HIS A 227 -12.06 -0.98 3.45
CA HIS A 227 -12.22 -2.00 4.49
C HIS A 227 -11.50 -1.55 5.76
N ILE A 228 -12.24 -1.05 6.74
CA ILE A 228 -11.70 -0.55 8.00
C ILE A 228 -12.27 -1.39 9.15
N GLY A 229 -11.40 -1.97 9.96
CA GLY A 229 -11.85 -2.79 11.10
C GLY A 229 -10.70 -3.44 11.84
N PHE A 230 -10.97 -3.95 13.04
CA PHE A 230 -9.95 -4.65 13.80
C PHE A 230 -9.62 -6.01 13.16
N ALA A 231 -10.62 -6.80 12.79
CA ALA A 231 -10.43 -8.10 12.17
C ALA A 231 -10.78 -8.06 10.67
N GLY A 232 -9.91 -8.62 9.84
CA GLY A 232 -10.20 -8.83 8.42
C GLY A 232 -11.29 -9.89 8.21
N ALA A 233 -11.97 -9.88 7.05
CA ALA A 233 -13.06 -10.79 6.70
C ALA A 233 -12.74 -12.26 6.99
N ARG A 234 -11.57 -12.73 6.58
CA ARG A 234 -11.12 -14.11 6.81
C ARG A 234 -11.09 -14.50 8.30
N VAL A 235 -10.63 -13.59 9.17
CA VAL A 235 -10.55 -13.83 10.61
C VAL A 235 -11.96 -13.92 11.20
N ILE A 236 -12.86 -13.01 10.80
CA ILE A 236 -14.25 -13.01 11.24
C ILE A 236 -14.94 -14.31 10.84
N GLU A 237 -14.84 -14.73 9.58
CA GLU A 237 -15.44 -15.94 9.05
C GLU A 237 -14.91 -17.21 9.74
N GLN A 238 -13.60 -17.30 9.95
CA GLN A 238 -12.98 -18.42 10.65
C GLN A 238 -13.39 -18.51 12.12
N THR A 239 -13.52 -17.35 12.78
CA THR A 239 -13.89 -17.30 14.21
C THR A 239 -15.37 -17.54 14.42
N THR A 240 -16.21 -16.90 13.60
CA THR A 240 -17.68 -16.99 13.75
C THR A 240 -18.29 -18.19 13.01
N ARG A 241 -17.53 -18.80 12.09
CA ARG A 241 -17.99 -19.86 11.17
C ARG A 241 -19.21 -19.45 10.31
N LYS A 242 -19.33 -18.15 10.04
CA LYS A 242 -20.40 -17.56 9.22
C LYS A 242 -19.79 -16.75 8.11
N SER A 243 -20.36 -16.84 6.91
CA SER A 243 -20.00 -15.96 5.80
C SER A 243 -20.48 -14.54 6.07
N LEU A 244 -19.66 -13.55 5.71
CA LEU A 244 -20.05 -12.16 5.84
C LEU A 244 -21.10 -11.81 4.77
N PRO A 245 -22.10 -10.99 5.11
CA PRO A 245 -23.07 -10.49 4.14
C PRO A 245 -22.37 -9.72 3.00
N LYS A 246 -22.94 -9.78 1.78
CA LYS A 246 -22.48 -8.92 0.69
C LYS A 246 -22.64 -7.45 1.11
N GLY A 247 -21.62 -6.63 0.84
CA GLY A 247 -21.63 -5.22 1.21
C GLY A 247 -21.38 -4.93 2.71
N PHE A 248 -20.91 -5.90 3.47
CA PHE A 248 -20.58 -5.69 4.89
C PHE A 248 -19.56 -4.57 5.12
N TRP A 249 -18.70 -4.32 4.13
CA TRP A 249 -17.63 -3.32 4.15
C TRP A 249 -17.90 -2.12 3.20
N SER A 250 -19.08 -2.03 2.62
CA SER A 250 -19.46 -0.93 1.71
C SER A 250 -20.20 0.19 2.42
#